data_520944998b7f8a26f9d284c7a6d800ef
#
_entry.id   520944998b7f8a26f9d284c7a6d800ef
#
_cell.length_a   1.000
_cell.length_b   1.000
_cell.length_c   1.000
_cell.angle_alpha   90.00
_cell.angle_beta   90.00
_cell.angle_gamma   90.00
#
_symmetry.space_group_name_H-M   'P 1'
#
loop_
_entity.id
_entity.type
_entity.pdbx_description
1 polymer ?
#
loop_
_entity_poly.entity_id
_entity_poly.type
_entity_poly.pdbx_seq_one_letter_code
_entity_poly.pdbx_strand_id
1 'polypeptide(L)'
;MAVLGNVVILNFTYDVPVKIYSANLLLMAIFLAAPDMPRIFNLVVRHRRTEPAEIKPLYATPAMHRASLVFRSLLVAYAVFGNVASGHARFVSSGPDAPKPPLFGIYDVQSMTRNGQAVPLVITDASIWKRVVFSQFDRASMRSMTDSLTRYSVQVDTTAKTVLLTGRFDTTVKMKLSYTRASNGQLVLSGRVAGDSIVATFKRIDEKKYLLMSRRFNWIQEQPFNR
;
A
#
# COMPACT_ATOMS: atom_id res chain seq x y z
N MET A 1 -15.84 -18.79 13.50
CA MET A 1 -15.25 -18.50 14.82
C MET A 1 -13.81 -19.03 14.93
N ALA A 2 -13.50 -20.28 14.64
CA ALA A 2 -12.14 -20.82 14.76
C ALA A 2 -11.09 -20.06 13.95
N VAL A 3 -11.39 -19.74 12.69
CA VAL A 3 -10.49 -18.95 11.83
C VAL A 3 -10.25 -17.55 12.41
N LEU A 4 -11.30 -16.85 12.85
CA LEU A 4 -11.16 -15.52 13.46
C LEU A 4 -10.39 -15.59 14.79
N GLY A 5 -10.60 -16.61 15.60
CA GLY A 5 -9.81 -16.85 16.81
C GLY A 5 -8.32 -17.03 16.50
N ASN A 6 -7.98 -17.83 15.50
CA ASN A 6 -6.60 -17.98 15.04
C ASN A 6 -6.00 -16.66 14.55
N VAL A 7 -6.74 -15.88 13.75
CA VAL A 7 -6.29 -14.55 13.28
C VAL A 7 -6.02 -13.60 14.45
N VAL A 8 -6.88 -13.59 15.48
CA VAL A 8 -6.66 -12.77 16.68
C VAL A 8 -5.39 -13.19 17.39
N ILE A 9 -5.21 -14.50 17.65
CA ILE A 9 -4.01 -15.02 18.30
C ILE A 9 -2.75 -14.60 17.52
N LEU A 10 -2.73 -14.81 16.21
CA LEU A 10 -1.60 -14.44 15.36
C LEU A 10 -1.31 -12.92 15.41
N ASN A 11 -2.34 -12.09 15.35
CA ASN A 11 -2.17 -10.63 15.42
C ASN A 11 -1.59 -10.16 16.75
N PHE A 12 -1.94 -10.82 17.85
CA PHE A 12 -1.37 -10.51 19.17
C PHE A 12 0.05 -11.07 19.33
N THR A 13 0.32 -12.26 18.82
CA THR A 13 1.63 -12.92 18.94
C THR A 13 2.70 -12.25 18.09
N TYR A 14 2.36 -11.88 16.86
CA TYR A 14 3.31 -11.28 15.91
C TYR A 14 3.28 -9.74 15.86
N ASP A 15 2.63 -9.10 16.81
CA ASP A 15 2.51 -7.63 16.93
C ASP A 15 2.00 -6.92 15.67
N VAL A 16 1.03 -7.52 14.98
CA VAL A 16 0.42 -6.95 13.79
C VAL A 16 -0.50 -5.77 14.18
N PRO A 17 -0.47 -4.60 13.50
CA PRO A 17 -1.17 -3.38 13.92
C PRO A 17 -2.70 -3.40 13.67
N VAL A 18 -3.33 -4.58 13.62
CA VAL A 18 -4.78 -4.76 13.43
C VAL A 18 -5.42 -5.56 14.57
N LYS A 19 -4.82 -5.56 15.76
CA LYS A 19 -5.26 -6.31 16.94
C LYS A 19 -6.71 -6.01 17.32
N ILE A 20 -7.04 -4.74 17.51
CA ILE A 20 -8.38 -4.28 17.92
C ILE A 20 -9.43 -4.65 16.86
N TYR A 21 -9.08 -4.48 15.56
CA TYR A 21 -9.99 -4.81 14.47
C TYR A 21 -10.32 -6.30 14.43
N SER A 22 -9.32 -7.17 14.52
CA SER A 22 -9.52 -8.62 14.54
C SER A 22 -10.30 -9.09 15.78
N ALA A 23 -10.03 -8.51 16.94
CA ALA A 23 -10.76 -8.80 18.17
C ALA A 23 -12.25 -8.41 18.05
N ASN A 24 -12.55 -7.24 17.48
CA ASN A 24 -13.93 -6.82 17.24
C ASN A 24 -14.66 -7.77 16.28
N LEU A 25 -14.00 -8.21 15.20
CA LEU A 25 -14.60 -9.20 14.29
C LEU A 25 -14.91 -10.51 14.99
N LEU A 26 -14.02 -10.98 15.87
CA LEU A 26 -14.24 -12.19 16.67
C LEU A 26 -15.43 -12.01 17.63
N LEU A 27 -15.50 -10.88 18.34
CA LEU A 27 -16.62 -10.56 19.23
C LEU A 27 -17.96 -10.51 18.48
N MET A 28 -17.99 -9.89 17.30
CA MET A 28 -19.17 -9.89 16.44
C MET A 28 -19.57 -11.30 16.02
N ALA A 29 -18.61 -12.15 15.64
CA ALA A 29 -18.88 -13.53 15.27
C ALA A 29 -19.40 -14.35 16.47
N ILE A 30 -18.87 -14.13 17.68
CA ILE A 30 -19.35 -14.75 18.92
C ILE A 30 -20.79 -14.30 19.20
N PHE A 31 -21.05 -12.99 19.11
CA PHE A 31 -22.38 -12.43 19.34
C PHE A 31 -23.42 -13.01 18.37
N LEU A 32 -23.08 -13.11 17.08
CA LEU A 32 -23.96 -13.68 16.06
C LEU A 32 -24.20 -15.19 16.27
N ALA A 33 -23.22 -15.93 16.77
CA ALA A 33 -23.33 -17.35 17.00
C ALA A 33 -23.90 -17.70 18.40
N ALA A 34 -23.97 -16.74 19.32
CA ALA A 34 -24.39 -16.98 20.70
C ALA A 34 -25.74 -17.69 20.84
N PRO A 35 -26.79 -17.39 20.05
CA PRO A 35 -28.06 -18.12 20.14
C PRO A 35 -27.97 -19.60 19.77
N ASP A 36 -27.03 -19.94 18.87
CA ASP A 36 -26.82 -21.32 18.39
C ASP A 36 -25.72 -22.08 19.15
N MET A 37 -25.03 -21.43 20.09
CA MET A 37 -23.93 -22.06 20.86
C MET A 37 -24.35 -23.35 21.58
N PRO A 38 -25.51 -23.43 22.26
CA PRO A 38 -25.95 -24.68 22.90
C PRO A 38 -26.13 -25.83 21.88
N ARG A 39 -26.58 -25.50 20.66
CA ARG A 39 -26.80 -26.47 19.58
C ARG A 39 -25.47 -26.95 19.01
N ILE A 40 -24.55 -26.01 18.76
CA ILE A 40 -23.18 -26.32 18.30
C ILE A 40 -22.50 -27.21 19.33
N PHE A 41 -22.60 -26.87 20.60
CA PHE A 41 -22.03 -27.67 21.69
C PHE A 41 -22.62 -29.09 21.77
N ASN A 42 -23.95 -29.18 21.66
CA ASN A 42 -24.61 -30.50 21.68
C ASN A 42 -24.20 -31.36 20.47
N LEU A 43 -24.07 -30.75 19.27
CA LEU A 43 -23.68 -31.48 18.08
C LEU A 43 -22.20 -31.89 18.11
N VAL A 44 -21.30 -30.95 18.43
CA VAL A 44 -19.84 -31.19 18.30
C VAL A 44 -19.25 -31.92 19.49
N VAL A 45 -19.70 -31.58 20.71
CA VAL A 45 -19.11 -32.15 21.95
C VAL A 45 -19.90 -33.31 22.46
N ARG A 46 -21.24 -33.22 22.48
CA ARG A 46 -22.09 -34.27 23.04
C ARG A 46 -22.57 -35.30 22.03
N HIS A 47 -22.32 -35.08 20.73
CA HIS A 47 -22.78 -35.96 19.64
C HIS A 47 -24.30 -36.25 19.69
N ARG A 48 -25.11 -35.28 20.18
CA ARG A 48 -26.56 -35.43 20.27
C ARG A 48 -27.23 -34.74 19.08
N ARG A 49 -28.37 -35.31 18.66
CA ARG A 49 -29.24 -34.67 17.67
C ARG A 49 -29.72 -33.35 18.20
N THR A 50 -29.70 -32.32 17.35
CA THR A 50 -30.19 -30.99 17.66
C THR A 50 -31.48 -30.74 16.87
N GLU A 51 -32.46 -30.13 17.51
CA GLU A 51 -33.69 -29.73 16.85
C GLU A 51 -33.48 -28.52 15.94
N PRO A 52 -34.30 -28.33 14.87
CA PRO A 52 -34.23 -27.17 13.99
C PRO A 52 -34.39 -25.88 14.79
N ALA A 53 -33.77 -24.78 14.35
CA ALA A 53 -33.93 -23.48 14.98
C ALA A 53 -35.37 -22.99 14.79
N GLU A 54 -36.09 -22.71 15.87
CA GLU A 54 -37.29 -21.90 15.81
C GLU A 54 -36.89 -20.44 15.62
N ILE A 55 -36.91 -19.99 14.36
CA ILE A 55 -36.66 -18.58 14.04
C ILE A 55 -37.96 -17.81 14.33
N LYS A 56 -38.02 -17.24 15.53
CA LYS A 56 -39.15 -16.33 15.88
C LYS A 56 -39.01 -15.04 15.04
N PRO A 57 -40.08 -14.57 14.40
CA PRO A 57 -40.01 -13.32 13.66
C PRO A 57 -39.65 -12.18 14.59
N LEU A 58 -38.67 -11.38 14.23
CA LEU A 58 -38.15 -10.26 15.03
C LEU A 58 -39.21 -9.16 15.25
N TYR A 59 -40.21 -9.10 14.39
CA TYR A 59 -41.25 -8.07 14.41
C TYR A 59 -42.65 -8.70 14.46
N ALA A 60 -43.46 -8.16 15.37
CA ALA A 60 -44.81 -8.66 15.63
C ALA A 60 -45.82 -8.33 14.51
N THR A 61 -45.57 -7.29 13.71
CA THR A 61 -46.50 -6.85 12.67
C THR A 61 -45.92 -7.05 11.27
N PRO A 62 -46.72 -7.46 10.27
CA PRO A 62 -46.27 -7.62 8.90
C PRO A 62 -45.72 -6.33 8.26
N ALA A 63 -46.25 -5.18 8.70
CA ALA A 63 -45.76 -3.87 8.24
C ALA A 63 -44.32 -3.60 8.69
N MET A 64 -44.00 -3.85 9.96
CA MET A 64 -42.64 -3.70 10.51
C MET A 64 -41.67 -4.68 9.86
N HIS A 65 -42.12 -5.88 9.58
CA HIS A 65 -41.27 -6.87 8.85
C HIS A 65 -40.90 -6.36 7.45
N ARG A 66 -41.85 -5.84 6.68
CA ARG A 66 -41.59 -5.25 5.36
C ARG A 66 -40.69 -4.03 5.44
N ALA A 67 -40.96 -3.13 6.38
CA ALA A 67 -40.13 -1.94 6.60
C ALA A 67 -38.68 -2.32 6.94
N SER A 68 -38.48 -3.31 7.82
CA SER A 68 -37.15 -3.84 8.13
C SER A 68 -36.44 -4.46 6.94
N LEU A 69 -37.16 -5.19 6.09
CA LEU A 69 -36.60 -5.79 4.88
C LEU A 69 -36.14 -4.70 3.90
N VAL A 70 -36.99 -3.69 3.66
CA VAL A 70 -36.63 -2.54 2.82
C VAL A 70 -35.42 -1.80 3.37
N PHE A 71 -35.42 -1.50 4.68
CA PHE A 71 -34.29 -0.83 5.33
C PHE A 71 -32.97 -1.61 5.18
N ARG A 72 -33.00 -2.92 5.46
CA ARG A 72 -31.82 -3.78 5.29
C ARG A 72 -31.33 -3.82 3.84
N SER A 73 -32.27 -3.93 2.88
CA SER A 73 -31.91 -3.93 1.46
C SER A 73 -31.28 -2.61 1.03
N LEU A 74 -31.82 -1.47 1.49
CA LEU A 74 -31.24 -0.16 1.21
C LEU A 74 -29.86 -0.02 1.85
N LEU A 75 -29.67 -0.51 3.08
CA LEU A 75 -28.37 -0.46 3.77
C LEU A 75 -27.32 -1.30 3.04
N VAL A 76 -27.69 -2.51 2.61
CA VAL A 76 -26.80 -3.37 1.82
C VAL A 76 -26.49 -2.72 0.47
N ALA A 77 -27.49 -2.19 -0.22
CA ALA A 77 -27.29 -1.50 -1.50
C ALA A 77 -26.37 -0.28 -1.35
N TYR A 78 -26.54 0.52 -0.30
CA TYR A 78 -25.68 1.65 0.03
C TYR A 78 -24.23 1.20 0.30
N ALA A 79 -24.05 0.16 1.10
CA ALA A 79 -22.74 -0.37 1.41
C ALA A 79 -22.02 -0.92 0.14
N VAL A 80 -22.74 -1.69 -0.68
CA VAL A 80 -22.19 -2.23 -1.94
C VAL A 80 -21.84 -1.09 -2.89
N PHE A 81 -22.78 -0.18 -3.14
CA PHE A 81 -22.56 0.97 -4.03
C PHE A 81 -21.39 1.84 -3.56
N GLY A 82 -21.32 2.16 -2.27
CA GLY A 82 -20.23 2.96 -1.70
C GLY A 82 -18.85 2.28 -1.87
N ASN A 83 -18.78 0.97 -1.65
CA ASN A 83 -17.54 0.23 -1.84
C ASN A 83 -17.13 0.14 -3.32
N VAL A 84 -18.07 -0.13 -4.22
CA VAL A 84 -17.81 -0.19 -5.66
C VAL A 84 -17.39 1.18 -6.20
N ALA A 85 -18.11 2.24 -5.86
CA ALA A 85 -17.79 3.60 -6.28
C ALA A 85 -16.42 4.05 -5.75
N SER A 86 -16.14 3.81 -4.47
CA SER A 86 -14.84 4.14 -3.87
C SER A 86 -13.70 3.31 -4.47
N GLY A 87 -13.94 2.03 -4.73
CA GLY A 87 -12.98 1.14 -5.38
C GLY A 87 -12.66 1.59 -6.79
N HIS A 88 -13.68 1.93 -7.56
CA HIS A 88 -13.52 2.47 -8.92
C HIS A 88 -12.75 3.81 -8.91
N ALA A 89 -13.13 4.74 -8.04
CA ALA A 89 -12.44 6.03 -7.91
C ALA A 89 -10.95 5.84 -7.56
N ARG A 90 -10.63 4.93 -6.65
CA ARG A 90 -9.23 4.59 -6.29
C ARG A 90 -8.51 3.90 -7.44
N PHE A 91 -9.18 3.03 -8.19
CA PHE A 91 -8.59 2.37 -9.35
C PHE A 91 -8.20 3.38 -10.42
N VAL A 92 -9.06 4.35 -10.72
CA VAL A 92 -8.79 5.42 -11.72
C VAL A 92 -7.69 6.37 -11.23
N SER A 93 -7.70 6.76 -9.94
CA SER A 93 -6.73 7.74 -9.42
C SER A 93 -5.37 7.15 -9.06
N SER A 94 -5.29 5.87 -8.74
CA SER A 94 -4.09 5.25 -8.17
C SER A 94 -3.77 3.87 -8.74
N GLY A 95 -4.58 3.40 -9.69
CA GLY A 95 -4.40 2.10 -10.34
C GLY A 95 -3.24 2.07 -11.34
N PRO A 96 -3.03 0.95 -12.03
CA PRO A 96 -1.93 0.77 -12.99
C PRO A 96 -1.93 1.78 -14.12
N ASP A 97 -3.12 2.20 -14.56
CA ASP A 97 -3.33 3.13 -15.67
C ASP A 97 -3.53 4.59 -15.22
N ALA A 98 -3.41 4.87 -13.93
CA ALA A 98 -3.52 6.22 -13.41
C ALA A 98 -2.44 7.15 -14.00
N PRO A 99 -2.74 8.46 -14.19
CA PRO A 99 -1.78 9.44 -14.67
C PRO A 99 -0.51 9.43 -13.81
N LYS A 100 0.64 9.26 -14.45
CA LYS A 100 1.92 9.19 -13.76
C LYS A 100 2.58 10.57 -13.72
N PRO A 101 3.16 10.97 -12.57
CA PRO A 101 3.92 12.22 -12.48
C PRO A 101 5.07 12.29 -13.49
N PRO A 102 5.54 13.48 -13.88
CA PRO A 102 6.51 13.65 -14.94
C PRO A 102 7.82 12.86 -14.75
N LEU A 103 8.27 12.70 -13.51
CA LEU A 103 9.52 11.98 -13.17
C LEU A 103 9.26 10.55 -12.69
N PHE A 104 8.04 10.04 -12.77
CA PHE A 104 7.71 8.69 -12.30
C PHE A 104 8.67 7.63 -12.85
N GLY A 105 9.19 6.80 -11.96
CA GLY A 105 10.07 5.68 -12.30
C GLY A 105 11.16 5.40 -11.27
N ILE A 106 11.93 4.37 -11.54
CA ILE A 106 13.08 3.93 -10.75
C ILE A 106 14.35 4.27 -11.51
N TYR A 107 15.28 4.93 -10.85
CA TYR A 107 16.49 5.45 -11.46
C TYR A 107 17.72 5.04 -10.65
N ASP A 108 18.64 4.30 -11.25
CA ASP A 108 19.92 3.95 -10.65
C ASP A 108 21.04 4.90 -11.07
N VAL A 109 21.89 5.27 -10.12
CA VAL A 109 23.02 6.16 -10.35
C VAL A 109 24.00 5.51 -11.33
N GLN A 110 24.49 6.31 -12.27
CA GLN A 110 25.58 5.96 -13.18
C GLN A 110 26.87 6.71 -12.84
N SER A 111 26.73 7.98 -12.52
CA SER A 111 27.85 8.83 -12.12
C SER A 111 27.36 9.95 -11.19
N MET A 112 28.24 10.40 -10.33
CA MET A 112 28.01 11.54 -9.44
C MET A 112 29.26 12.40 -9.39
N THR A 113 29.07 13.72 -9.46
CA THR A 113 30.14 14.69 -9.23
C THR A 113 29.77 15.57 -8.06
N ARG A 114 30.76 15.94 -7.25
CA ARG A 114 30.65 16.85 -6.12
C ARG A 114 31.65 17.98 -6.29
N ASN A 115 31.21 19.21 -6.32
CA ASN A 115 32.07 20.38 -6.53
C ASN A 115 32.94 20.26 -7.80
N GLY A 116 32.41 19.68 -8.87
CA GLY A 116 33.09 19.46 -10.14
C GLY A 116 34.01 18.24 -10.19
N GLN A 117 34.24 17.56 -9.08
CA GLN A 117 35.08 16.36 -9.03
C GLN A 117 34.21 15.09 -9.08
N ALA A 118 34.65 14.10 -9.88
CA ALA A 118 33.99 12.80 -9.94
C ALA A 118 34.09 12.06 -8.61
N VAL A 119 32.96 11.60 -8.10
CA VAL A 119 32.89 10.82 -6.86
C VAL A 119 32.85 9.35 -7.22
N PRO A 120 33.80 8.51 -6.78
CA PRO A 120 33.73 7.07 -6.98
C PRO A 120 32.54 6.48 -6.24
N LEU A 121 31.76 5.64 -6.91
CA LEU A 121 30.53 5.05 -6.37
C LEU A 121 30.85 3.92 -5.37
N VAL A 122 31.35 4.28 -4.20
CA VAL A 122 31.77 3.32 -3.15
C VAL A 122 30.58 2.96 -2.28
N ILE A 123 30.36 1.65 -2.07
CA ILE A 123 29.19 1.12 -1.32
C ILE A 123 29.20 1.45 0.18
N THR A 124 30.30 1.91 0.72
CA THR A 124 30.47 2.29 2.14
C THR A 124 30.15 3.77 2.42
N ASP A 125 29.93 4.58 1.38
CA ASP A 125 29.66 6.01 1.55
C ASP A 125 28.15 6.31 1.55
N ALA A 126 27.64 6.69 2.71
CA ALA A 126 26.21 7.04 2.89
C ALA A 126 25.82 8.36 2.20
N SER A 127 26.76 9.20 1.82
CA SER A 127 26.49 10.49 1.15
C SER A 127 26.23 10.35 -0.34
N ILE A 128 26.55 9.20 -0.92
CA ILE A 128 26.39 8.91 -2.35
C ILE A 128 25.01 8.30 -2.60
N TRP A 129 24.31 8.83 -3.58
CA TRP A 129 23.02 8.30 -3.99
C TRP A 129 23.21 7.06 -4.87
N LYS A 130 22.53 5.96 -4.50
CA LYS A 130 22.51 4.70 -5.25
C LYS A 130 21.31 4.64 -6.18
N ARG A 131 20.14 4.98 -5.65
CA ARG A 131 18.86 4.86 -6.36
C ARG A 131 17.90 5.96 -5.95
N VAL A 132 17.19 6.50 -6.92
CA VAL A 132 16.08 7.41 -6.70
C VAL A 132 14.81 6.81 -7.30
N VAL A 133 13.74 6.78 -6.52
CA VAL A 133 12.42 6.30 -6.95
C VAL A 133 11.43 7.44 -6.83
N PHE A 134 10.87 7.87 -7.96
CA PHE A 134 9.73 8.79 -7.98
C PHE A 134 8.46 7.95 -8.11
N SER A 135 7.61 8.00 -7.09
CA SER A 135 6.36 7.26 -7.06
C SER A 135 5.17 8.14 -7.46
N GLN A 136 3.99 7.52 -7.61
CA GLN A 136 2.71 8.23 -7.59
C GLN A 136 2.60 9.01 -6.27
N PHE A 137 1.68 9.94 -6.13
CA PHE A 137 1.43 10.71 -4.90
C PHE A 137 2.53 11.70 -4.50
N ASP A 138 3.25 12.25 -5.47
CA ASP A 138 4.29 13.27 -5.25
C ASP A 138 5.29 12.88 -4.14
N ARG A 139 5.79 11.68 -4.21
CA ARG A 139 6.76 11.12 -3.27
C ARG A 139 8.00 10.63 -3.99
N ALA A 140 9.15 10.87 -3.36
CA ALA A 140 10.39 10.22 -3.76
C ALA A 140 11.03 9.48 -2.58
N SER A 141 11.76 8.45 -2.93
CA SER A 141 12.64 7.72 -2.00
C SER A 141 14.04 7.70 -2.58
N MET A 142 15.00 8.16 -1.80
CA MET A 142 16.43 8.09 -2.13
C MET A 142 17.08 7.01 -1.31
N ARG A 143 17.77 6.10 -1.96
CA ARG A 143 18.60 5.09 -1.32
C ARG A 143 20.06 5.49 -1.51
N SER A 144 20.81 5.53 -0.42
CA SER A 144 22.26 5.75 -0.44
C SER A 144 23.02 4.47 -0.82
N MET A 145 24.34 4.57 -1.04
CA MET A 145 25.20 3.41 -1.29
C MET A 145 25.24 2.43 -0.11
N THR A 146 25.06 2.93 1.13
CA THR A 146 24.95 2.10 2.34
C THR A 146 23.57 1.50 2.55
N ASP A 147 22.70 1.56 1.53
CA ASP A 147 21.30 1.10 1.56
C ASP A 147 20.37 1.84 2.54
N SER A 148 20.82 2.96 3.13
CA SER A 148 19.96 3.85 3.90
C SER A 148 18.89 4.48 3.02
N LEU A 149 17.64 4.50 3.48
CA LEU A 149 16.48 4.97 2.74
C LEU A 149 15.93 6.27 3.33
N THR A 150 15.97 7.35 2.58
CA THR A 150 15.36 8.63 2.93
C THR A 150 14.14 8.89 2.06
N ARG A 151 13.06 9.37 2.67
CA ARG A 151 11.79 9.66 1.99
C ARG A 151 11.54 11.15 1.91
N TYR A 152 11.07 11.60 0.74
CA TYR A 152 10.79 12.99 0.44
C TYR A 152 9.38 13.16 -0.13
N SER A 153 8.78 14.31 0.15
CA SER A 153 7.67 14.86 -0.63
C SER A 153 8.26 15.62 -1.83
N VAL A 154 7.62 15.52 -2.98
CA VAL A 154 8.15 16.03 -4.25
C VAL A 154 7.21 17.05 -4.81
N GLN A 155 7.76 18.18 -5.26
CA GLN A 155 7.06 19.15 -6.12
C GLN A 155 7.88 19.32 -7.39
N VAL A 156 7.29 19.00 -8.54
CA VAL A 156 7.96 19.10 -9.84
C VAL A 156 7.41 20.30 -10.60
N ASP A 157 8.27 21.23 -10.94
CA ASP A 157 7.99 22.31 -11.88
C ASP A 157 8.48 21.89 -13.27
N THR A 158 7.54 21.59 -14.16
CA THR A 158 7.85 21.14 -15.52
C THR A 158 8.29 22.29 -16.42
N THR A 159 7.90 23.53 -16.09
CA THR A 159 8.26 24.72 -16.86
C THR A 159 9.68 25.16 -16.54
N ALA A 160 9.99 25.31 -15.25
CA ALA A 160 11.34 25.64 -14.78
C ALA A 160 12.31 24.45 -14.78
N LYS A 161 11.83 23.23 -15.05
CA LYS A 161 12.60 21.99 -14.97
C LYS A 161 13.31 21.82 -13.63
N THR A 162 12.59 22.12 -12.55
CA THR A 162 13.10 21.99 -11.19
C THR A 162 12.26 21.00 -10.38
N VAL A 163 12.89 20.34 -9.43
CA VAL A 163 12.26 19.47 -8.45
C VAL A 163 12.64 19.92 -7.05
N LEU A 164 11.64 20.14 -6.22
CA LEU A 164 11.81 20.43 -4.80
C LEU A 164 11.52 19.15 -4.02
N LEU A 165 12.53 18.70 -3.30
CA LEU A 165 12.46 17.55 -2.41
C LEU A 165 12.43 18.05 -0.97
N THR A 166 11.37 17.74 -0.22
CA THR A 166 11.22 18.09 1.20
C THR A 166 11.20 16.82 2.02
N GLY A 167 12.05 16.73 3.02
CA GLY A 167 12.12 15.57 3.90
C GLY A 167 10.77 15.26 4.54
N ARG A 168 10.35 14.00 4.51
CA ARG A 168 9.02 13.61 4.99
C ARG A 168 8.92 13.56 6.51
N PHE A 169 10.01 13.21 7.19
CA PHE A 169 10.10 13.15 8.65
C PHE A 169 10.73 14.39 9.24
N ASP A 170 11.56 15.09 8.45
CA ASP A 170 12.20 16.34 8.81
C ASP A 170 11.97 17.34 7.66
N THR A 171 11.00 18.21 7.83
CA THR A 171 10.62 19.22 6.83
C THR A 171 11.61 20.37 6.71
N THR A 172 12.61 20.45 7.59
CA THR A 172 13.70 21.42 7.48
C THR A 172 14.64 21.07 6.34
N VAL A 173 14.76 19.78 6.02
CA VAL A 173 15.56 19.29 4.90
C VAL A 173 14.85 19.56 3.60
N LYS A 174 15.32 20.57 2.87
CA LYS A 174 14.81 20.95 1.55
C LYS A 174 15.93 20.94 0.53
N MET A 175 15.72 20.29 -0.60
CA MET A 175 16.65 20.27 -1.73
C MET A 175 15.93 20.71 -2.98
N LYS A 176 16.37 21.83 -3.58
CA LYS A 176 15.90 22.27 -4.89
C LYS A 176 16.94 21.87 -5.93
N LEU A 177 16.54 20.98 -6.83
CA LEU A 177 17.40 20.46 -7.88
C LEU A 177 16.82 20.80 -9.24
N SER A 178 17.68 21.12 -10.20
CA SER A 178 17.31 21.16 -11.62
C SER A 178 17.35 19.76 -12.18
N TYR A 179 16.44 19.43 -13.08
CA TYR A 179 16.45 18.13 -13.73
C TYR A 179 16.49 18.26 -15.25
N THR A 180 17.22 17.36 -15.90
CA THR A 180 17.21 17.16 -17.35
C THR A 180 16.93 15.70 -17.63
N ARG A 181 15.98 15.45 -18.53
CA ARG A 181 15.63 14.10 -18.96
C ARG A 181 15.97 13.92 -20.42
N ALA A 182 16.85 12.97 -20.70
CA ALA A 182 17.21 12.62 -22.06
C ALA A 182 16.27 11.54 -22.63
N SER A 183 16.15 11.49 -23.95
CA SER A 183 15.33 10.51 -24.67
C SER A 183 15.74 9.05 -24.44
N ASN A 184 16.99 8.82 -24.08
CA ASN A 184 17.54 7.49 -23.75
C ASN A 184 17.17 6.98 -22.33
N GLY A 185 16.29 7.69 -21.61
CA GLY A 185 15.88 7.34 -20.25
C GLY A 185 16.87 7.76 -19.15
N GLN A 186 17.86 8.57 -19.49
CA GLN A 186 18.73 9.19 -18.49
C GLN A 186 18.02 10.36 -17.80
N LEU A 187 18.25 10.47 -16.49
CA LEU A 187 17.83 11.60 -15.67
C LEU A 187 19.08 12.20 -15.02
N VAL A 188 19.29 13.48 -15.25
CA VAL A 188 20.35 14.24 -14.60
C VAL A 188 19.70 15.15 -13.56
N LEU A 189 20.17 15.05 -12.31
CA LEU A 189 19.78 15.95 -11.22
C LEU A 189 21.00 16.80 -10.86
N SER A 190 20.81 18.12 -10.82
CA SER A 190 21.88 19.06 -10.48
C SER A 190 21.38 20.12 -9.51
N GLY A 191 22.22 20.47 -8.53
CA GLY A 191 21.88 21.50 -7.55
C GLY A 191 22.79 21.50 -6.34
N ARG A 192 22.43 22.30 -5.33
CA ARG A 192 23.18 22.36 -4.06
C ARG A 192 22.49 21.51 -3.00
N VAL A 193 23.29 20.66 -2.36
CA VAL A 193 22.84 19.79 -1.26
C VAL A 193 23.84 19.92 -0.12
N ALA A 194 23.39 20.36 1.04
CA ALA A 194 24.24 20.59 2.23
C ALA A 194 25.45 21.49 1.96
N GLY A 195 25.33 22.46 1.05
CA GLY A 195 26.40 23.38 0.68
C GLY A 195 27.22 22.97 -0.57
N ASP A 196 27.26 21.69 -0.89
CA ASP A 196 27.99 21.17 -2.04
C ASP A 196 27.20 21.25 -3.34
N SER A 197 27.86 21.54 -4.44
CA SER A 197 27.32 21.43 -5.79
C SER A 197 27.35 19.98 -6.23
N ILE A 198 26.19 19.38 -6.47
CA ILE A 198 26.05 17.98 -6.88
C ILE A 198 25.46 17.90 -8.28
N VAL A 199 26.05 17.06 -9.12
CA VAL A 199 25.46 16.61 -10.37
C VAL A 199 25.46 15.10 -10.37
N ALA A 200 24.28 14.49 -10.46
CA ALA A 200 24.13 13.05 -10.50
C ALA A 200 23.36 12.62 -11.74
N THR A 201 23.93 11.67 -12.46
CA THR A 201 23.34 11.07 -13.66
C THR A 201 22.78 9.70 -13.30
N PHE A 202 21.54 9.48 -13.66
CA PHE A 202 20.81 8.26 -13.38
C PHE A 202 20.31 7.61 -14.67
N LYS A 203 20.19 6.31 -14.66
CA LYS A 203 19.54 5.53 -15.72
C LYS A 203 18.23 4.96 -15.22
N ARG A 204 17.16 5.13 -16.00
CA ARG A 204 15.88 4.53 -15.68
C ARG A 204 15.94 3.01 -15.78
N ILE A 205 15.40 2.33 -14.78
CA ILE A 205 15.25 0.88 -14.78
C ILE A 205 13.89 0.54 -15.38
N ASP A 206 13.85 -0.48 -16.20
CA ASP A 206 12.59 -1.07 -16.67
C ASP A 206 11.95 -1.86 -15.52
N GLU A 207 10.82 -1.35 -15.02
CA GLU A 207 10.08 -1.96 -13.92
C GLU A 207 9.55 -3.36 -14.26
N LYS A 208 9.35 -3.65 -15.55
CA LYS A 208 8.89 -4.97 -16.03
C LYS A 208 9.90 -6.09 -15.77
N LYS A 209 11.16 -5.74 -15.52
CA LYS A 209 12.21 -6.72 -15.17
C LYS A 209 12.13 -7.21 -13.73
N TYR A 210 11.40 -6.50 -12.86
CA TYR A 210 11.19 -6.97 -11.50
C TYR A 210 10.22 -8.14 -11.48
N LEU A 211 10.55 -9.14 -10.70
CA LEU A 211 9.82 -10.39 -10.60
C LEU A 211 8.33 -10.20 -10.27
N LEU A 212 8.03 -9.27 -9.37
CA LEU A 212 6.66 -8.92 -9.00
C LEU A 212 5.84 -8.36 -10.17
N MET A 213 6.49 -7.63 -11.10
CA MET A 213 5.83 -7.03 -12.25
C MET A 213 5.78 -7.97 -13.45
N SER A 214 6.75 -8.86 -13.60
CA SER A 214 6.79 -9.85 -14.68
C SER A 214 5.81 -11.00 -14.46
N ARG A 215 5.46 -11.29 -13.21
CA ARG A 215 4.45 -12.28 -12.84
C ARG A 215 3.08 -11.65 -12.96
N ARG A 216 2.35 -11.96 -13.96
CA ARG A 216 0.95 -11.55 -14.09
C ARG A 216 0.10 -12.12 -12.92
N PHE A 217 -1.01 -11.48 -12.62
CA PHE A 217 -1.98 -12.02 -11.66
C PHE A 217 -2.56 -13.35 -12.19
N ASN A 218 -2.40 -14.41 -11.41
CA ASN A 218 -3.01 -15.70 -11.65
C ASN A 218 -3.84 -16.09 -10.43
N TRP A 219 -5.10 -16.47 -10.62
CA TRP A 219 -5.98 -16.95 -9.54
C TRP A 219 -5.45 -18.21 -8.88
N ILE A 220 -4.89 -19.11 -9.67
CA ILE A 220 -4.31 -20.37 -9.22
C ILE A 220 -2.84 -20.36 -9.66
N GLN A 221 -1.96 -20.57 -8.72
CA GLN A 221 -0.53 -20.78 -8.99
C GLN A 221 -0.28 -22.28 -9.00
N GLU A 222 -0.11 -22.84 -10.19
CA GLU A 222 0.16 -24.26 -10.37
C GLU A 222 1.51 -24.70 -9.79
N GLN A 223 2.46 -23.77 -9.71
CA GLN A 223 3.78 -24.03 -9.13
C GLN A 223 4.15 -22.94 -8.12
N PRO A 224 4.61 -23.33 -6.90
CA PRO A 224 5.12 -22.35 -5.94
C PRO A 224 6.37 -21.67 -6.48
N PHE A 225 6.39 -20.35 -6.41
CA PHE A 225 7.51 -19.55 -6.89
C PHE A 225 8.49 -19.26 -5.73
N ASN A 226 9.26 -20.25 -5.33
CA ASN A 226 10.29 -20.17 -4.30
C ASN A 226 11.69 -20.17 -4.98
N ARG A 227 12.07 -19.07 -5.64
CA ARG A 227 13.41 -18.89 -6.19
C ARG A 227 14.04 -17.64 -5.61
#